data_e963a0bfc1c372e6379cf83f95bb0ec7
#
_entry.id   e963a0bfc1c372e6379cf83f95bb0ec7
#
_cell.length_a   1.000
_cell.length_b   1.000
_cell.length_c   1.000
_cell.angle_alpha   90.00
_cell.angle_beta   90.00
_cell.angle_gamma   90.00
#
_symmetry.space_group_name_H-M   'P 1'
#
loop_
_entity.id
_entity.type
_entity.pdbx_description
1 polymer ?
#
loop_
_entity_poly.entity_id
_entity_poly.type
_entity_poly.pdbx_seq_one_letter_code
_entity_poly.pdbx_strand_id
1 'polypeptide(L)'
;MYVAPGDYAVRLGSVALYAAYGSNMDPAQMLLRCPHSPQRGTGWLEGWRLTFGGDELGWDGALTTVVEDTAQRTFVVLYDVPEIDEKELDVWDGVNLGFYSKIKVRVQTLDGDTLAWLYVLDAYEGGLPSAERLTILVDAAVKAGAPSDYIDWLQARPSNPPKG
;
A
#
# COMPACT_ATOMS: atom_id res chain seq x y z
N MET A 1 10.93 21.88 -23.30
CA MET A 1 10.91 21.94 -22.99
C MET A 1 11.43 22.08 -22.61
N TYR A 2 11.74 22.07 -22.27
CA TYR A 2 11.98 22.01 -22.00
C TYR A 2 11.94 21.96 -21.27
N VAL A 3 11.73 21.89 -21.16
CA VAL A 3 11.53 21.97 -20.50
C VAL A 3 12.01 21.94 -20.03
N ALA A 4 12.21 22.00 -19.91
CA ALA A 4 12.38 21.79 -19.67
C ALA A 4 12.76 21.57 -19.37
N PRO A 5 13.02 21.44 -19.35
CA PRO A 5 12.93 20.97 -19.11
C PRO A 5 13.24 20.71 -18.49
N GLY A 6 13.20 20.56 -18.33
CA GLY A 6 13.03 20.27 -18.00
C GLY A 6 12.82 20.47 -17.19
N ASP A 7 12.60 20.81 -17.16
CA ASP A 7 12.10 20.81 -16.38
C ASP A 7 10.97 20.65 -16.18
N TYR A 8 10.63 20.63 -16.79
CA TYR A 8 9.44 20.23 -16.35
C TYR A 8 8.97 18.97 -16.87
N ALA A 9 9.19 18.74 -17.98
CA ALA A 9 8.90 17.48 -18.62
C ALA A 9 9.60 16.33 -17.89
N VAL A 10 10.81 16.55 -17.48
CA VAL A 10 11.54 15.56 -16.68
C VAL A 10 10.79 15.26 -15.39
N ARG A 11 10.31 16.26 -14.72
CA ARG A 11 9.57 16.06 -13.48
C ARG A 11 8.33 15.21 -13.71
N LEU A 12 7.60 15.44 -14.79
CA LEU A 12 6.41 14.66 -15.09
C LEU A 12 6.73 13.19 -15.32
N GLY A 13 7.84 12.90 -16.01
CA GLY A 13 8.22 11.53 -16.29
C GLY A 13 8.85 10.80 -15.12
N SER A 14 9.31 11.53 -14.09
CA SER A 14 10.04 10.91 -12.97
C SER A 14 9.24 10.78 -11.70
N VAL A 15 8.02 11.35 -11.63
CA VAL A 15 7.22 11.30 -10.41
C VAL A 15 6.64 9.91 -10.24
N ALA A 16 6.95 9.26 -9.11
CA ALA A 16 6.41 7.97 -8.76
C ALA A 16 5.13 8.17 -7.93
N LEU A 17 4.15 7.32 -8.20
CA LEU A 17 2.90 7.33 -7.46
C LEU A 17 3.04 6.46 -6.21
N TYR A 18 2.29 6.79 -5.17
CA TYR A 18 2.21 5.95 -3.99
C TYR A 18 1.25 4.80 -4.26
N ALA A 19 1.71 3.56 -4.02
CA ALA A 19 0.91 2.36 -4.19
C ALA A 19 0.42 1.88 -2.82
N ALA A 20 -0.87 2.06 -2.56
CA ALA A 20 -1.49 1.66 -1.30
C ALA A 20 -2.05 0.24 -1.43
N TYR A 21 -1.61 -0.65 -0.56
CA TYR A 21 -2.11 -2.03 -0.50
C TYR A 21 -2.82 -2.35 0.82
N GLY A 22 -2.80 -1.43 1.76
CA GLY A 22 -3.40 -1.57 3.10
C GLY A 22 -4.63 -0.69 3.26
N SER A 23 -4.83 -0.15 4.46
CA SER A 23 -6.01 0.66 4.78
C SER A 23 -6.16 1.88 3.90
N ASN A 24 -5.06 2.40 3.34
CA ASN A 24 -5.10 3.56 2.45
C ASN A 24 -5.65 3.24 1.06
N MET A 25 -5.97 1.97 0.78
CA MET A 25 -6.75 1.64 -0.42
C MET A 25 -8.11 2.32 -0.38
N ASP A 26 -8.66 2.56 0.82
CA ASP A 26 -9.92 3.28 0.98
C ASP A 26 -9.71 4.76 0.69
N PRO A 27 -10.31 5.30 -0.39
CA PRO A 27 -10.09 6.70 -0.75
C PRO A 27 -10.54 7.69 0.33
N ALA A 28 -11.58 7.35 1.08
CA ALA A 28 -12.05 8.23 2.16
C ALA A 28 -11.02 8.28 3.30
N GLN A 29 -10.42 7.16 3.63
CA GLN A 29 -9.37 7.10 4.64
C GLN A 29 -8.15 7.90 4.18
N MET A 30 -7.75 7.71 2.93
CA MET A 30 -6.60 8.43 2.38
C MET A 30 -6.84 9.94 2.37
N LEU A 31 -8.06 10.38 2.04
CA LEU A 31 -8.39 11.79 2.03
C LEU A 31 -8.24 12.44 3.41
N LEU A 32 -8.57 11.70 4.47
CA LEU A 32 -8.41 12.19 5.83
C LEU A 32 -6.94 12.35 6.23
N ARG A 33 -6.11 11.40 5.82
CA ARG A 33 -4.67 11.42 6.16
C ARG A 33 -3.88 12.35 5.27
N CYS A 34 -4.24 12.42 3.99
CA CYS A 34 -3.49 13.09 2.95
C CYS A 34 -4.44 13.84 2.02
N PRO A 35 -4.90 15.04 2.45
CA PRO A 35 -5.94 15.75 1.70
C PRO A 35 -5.49 16.31 0.35
N HIS A 36 -4.19 16.29 0.06
CA HIS A 36 -3.65 16.85 -1.19
C HIS A 36 -3.18 15.76 -2.17
N SER A 37 -3.66 14.51 -1.98
CA SER A 37 -3.17 13.36 -2.72
C SER A 37 -4.28 12.73 -3.55
N PRO A 38 -4.49 13.21 -4.80
CA PRO A 38 -5.55 12.66 -5.64
C PRO A 38 -5.27 11.23 -6.04
N GLN A 39 -6.34 10.45 -6.16
CA GLN A 39 -6.26 9.09 -6.67
C GLN A 39 -5.96 9.11 -8.17
N ARG A 40 -5.09 8.21 -8.62
CA ARG A 40 -4.70 8.07 -10.02
C ARG A 40 -5.03 6.71 -10.61
N GLY A 41 -5.95 5.99 -10.00
CA GLY A 41 -6.38 4.69 -10.50
C GLY A 41 -5.92 3.54 -9.63
N THR A 42 -6.04 2.35 -10.17
CA THR A 42 -5.68 1.11 -9.48
C THR A 42 -4.74 0.29 -10.37
N GLY A 43 -4.12 -0.71 -9.80
CA GLY A 43 -3.22 -1.58 -10.55
C GLY A 43 -2.85 -2.84 -9.77
N TRP A 44 -1.91 -3.58 -10.36
CA TRP A 44 -1.41 -4.82 -9.79
C TRP A 44 0.10 -4.74 -9.60
N LEU A 45 0.52 -5.09 -8.41
CA LEU A 45 1.94 -5.27 -8.09
C LEU A 45 2.28 -6.73 -8.39
N GLU A 46 2.73 -6.98 -9.63
CA GLU A 46 3.05 -8.33 -10.08
C GLU A 46 4.33 -8.82 -9.42
N GLY A 47 4.32 -10.08 -8.99
CA GLY A 47 5.50 -10.67 -8.37
C GLY A 47 5.61 -10.39 -6.88
N TRP A 48 4.54 -9.94 -6.27
CA TRP A 48 4.49 -9.63 -4.84
C TRP A 48 3.22 -10.19 -4.20
N ARG A 49 3.34 -10.65 -2.99
CA ARG A 49 2.23 -11.23 -2.22
C ARG A 49 2.00 -10.39 -0.97
N LEU A 50 0.75 -10.01 -0.74
CA LEU A 50 0.35 -9.37 0.52
C LEU A 50 0.44 -10.40 1.64
N THR A 51 1.04 -10.00 2.75
CA THR A 51 1.24 -10.87 3.89
C THR A 51 1.33 -10.04 5.17
N PHE A 52 1.70 -10.70 6.26
CA PHE A 52 1.80 -10.07 7.57
C PHE A 52 3.11 -10.46 8.22
N GLY A 53 3.64 -9.58 9.06
CA GLY A 53 4.89 -9.86 9.74
C GLY A 53 5.05 -8.93 10.92
N GLY A 54 6.21 -9.04 11.59
CA GLY A 54 6.51 -8.16 12.69
C GLY A 54 5.59 -8.32 13.88
N ASP A 55 5.13 -9.53 14.15
CA ASP A 55 4.21 -9.81 15.26
C ASP A 55 4.78 -9.28 16.59
N GLU A 56 6.08 -9.33 16.74
CA GLU A 56 6.77 -8.83 17.92
C GLU A 56 6.80 -7.31 18.03
N LEU A 57 6.55 -6.59 16.93
CA LEU A 57 6.53 -5.12 16.90
C LEU A 57 5.16 -4.57 17.23
N GLY A 58 4.11 -5.36 17.01
CA GLY A 58 2.74 -4.92 17.22
C GLY A 58 2.14 -5.52 18.46
N TRP A 59 1.49 -4.69 19.24
CA TRP A 59 0.74 -5.17 20.39
C TRP A 59 -0.65 -5.68 20.00
N ASP A 60 -0.99 -5.61 18.72
CA ASP A 60 -2.29 -6.00 18.18
C ASP A 60 -2.15 -6.97 17.00
N GLY A 61 -1.16 -7.86 17.08
CA GLY A 61 -0.89 -8.85 16.06
C GLY A 61 0.06 -8.36 14.98
N ALA A 62 0.25 -9.18 13.96
CA ALA A 62 1.18 -8.90 12.88
C ALA A 62 0.70 -7.73 12.01
N LEU A 63 1.67 -7.04 11.42
CA LEU A 63 1.43 -5.85 10.59
C LEU A 63 1.38 -6.24 9.12
N THR A 64 0.65 -5.45 8.32
CA THR A 64 0.48 -5.71 6.88
C THR A 64 1.71 -5.30 6.10
N THR A 65 2.13 -6.13 5.15
CA THR A 65 3.25 -5.83 4.26
C THR A 65 3.10 -6.60 2.94
N VAL A 66 4.09 -6.48 2.06
CA VAL A 66 4.21 -7.29 0.85
C VAL A 66 5.60 -7.91 0.81
N VAL A 67 5.69 -9.09 0.22
CA VAL A 67 6.96 -9.80 0.01
C VAL A 67 7.02 -10.28 -1.43
N GLU A 68 8.25 -10.44 -1.94
CA GLU A 68 8.43 -10.95 -3.30
C GLU A 68 7.94 -12.39 -3.40
N ASP A 69 7.12 -12.64 -4.43
CA ASP A 69 6.58 -13.96 -4.73
C ASP A 69 6.15 -13.96 -6.19
N THR A 70 6.96 -14.57 -7.05
CA THR A 70 6.79 -14.51 -8.51
C THR A 70 5.48 -15.11 -8.99
N ALA A 71 4.82 -15.93 -8.17
CA ALA A 71 3.56 -16.58 -8.54
C ALA A 71 2.34 -15.76 -8.13
N GLN A 72 2.52 -14.60 -7.48
CA GLN A 72 1.43 -13.85 -6.89
C GLN A 72 1.39 -12.41 -7.38
N ARG A 73 0.31 -11.73 -7.08
CA ARG A 73 0.17 -10.30 -7.32
C ARG A 73 -0.68 -9.67 -6.22
N THR A 74 -0.47 -8.38 -5.99
CA THR A 74 -1.17 -7.63 -4.95
C THR A 74 -1.90 -6.45 -5.59
N PHE A 75 -3.16 -6.30 -5.26
CA PHE A 75 -3.97 -5.16 -5.72
C PHE A 75 -3.53 -3.89 -5.00
N VAL A 76 -3.40 -2.80 -5.75
CA VAL A 76 -3.02 -1.50 -5.17
C VAL A 76 -3.87 -0.38 -5.73
N VAL A 77 -4.01 0.68 -4.92
CA VAL A 77 -4.58 1.95 -5.35
C VAL A 77 -3.44 2.95 -5.46
N LEU A 78 -3.44 3.72 -6.54
CA LEU A 78 -2.36 4.67 -6.83
C LEU A 78 -2.80 6.09 -6.49
N TYR A 79 -1.91 6.83 -5.82
CA TYR A 79 -2.15 8.23 -5.44
C TYR A 79 -0.96 9.07 -5.82
N ASP A 80 -1.24 10.31 -6.23
CA ASP A 80 -0.20 11.32 -6.46
C ASP A 80 0.00 12.07 -5.14
N VAL A 81 1.06 11.73 -4.42
CA VAL A 81 1.29 12.21 -3.06
C VAL A 81 2.38 13.29 -3.08
N PRO A 82 2.03 14.56 -2.79
CA PRO A 82 3.04 15.60 -2.68
C PRO A 82 3.84 15.46 -1.38
N GLU A 83 4.97 16.13 -1.33
CA GLU A 83 5.90 16.00 -0.22
C GLU A 83 5.25 16.28 1.15
N ILE A 84 4.37 17.27 1.21
CA ILE A 84 3.70 17.62 2.47
C ILE A 84 2.87 16.45 3.00
N ASP A 85 2.18 15.74 2.11
CA ASP A 85 1.38 14.57 2.48
C ASP A 85 2.25 13.34 2.72
N GLU A 86 3.35 13.20 2.00
CA GLU A 86 4.26 12.07 2.20
C GLU A 86 4.83 12.08 3.62
N LYS A 87 5.13 13.23 4.16
CA LYS A 87 5.61 13.34 5.54
C LYS A 87 4.57 12.84 6.54
N GLU A 88 3.30 13.11 6.27
CA GLU A 88 2.21 12.61 7.12
C GLU A 88 2.07 11.10 7.01
N LEU A 89 2.17 10.56 5.79
CA LEU A 89 2.14 9.10 5.61
C LEU A 89 3.29 8.42 6.36
N ASP A 90 4.48 8.99 6.32
CA ASP A 90 5.64 8.43 7.01
C ASP A 90 5.37 8.31 8.51
N VAL A 91 4.67 9.28 9.10
CA VAL A 91 4.30 9.22 10.51
C VAL A 91 3.29 8.10 10.74
N TRP A 92 2.24 8.02 9.91
CA TRP A 92 1.21 6.99 10.04
C TRP A 92 1.77 5.58 9.90
N ASP A 93 2.74 5.38 9.01
CA ASP A 93 3.32 4.06 8.75
C ASP A 93 4.53 3.75 9.63
N GLY A 94 4.88 4.65 10.55
CA GLY A 94 5.96 4.38 11.50
C GLY A 94 7.34 4.32 10.89
N VAL A 95 7.58 5.04 9.79
CA VAL A 95 8.90 5.10 9.14
C VAL A 95 9.93 5.66 10.12
N ASN A 96 9.56 6.69 10.86
CA ASN A 96 10.46 7.33 11.82
C ASN A 96 10.77 6.43 13.02
N LEU A 97 9.97 5.38 13.24
CA LEU A 97 10.18 4.40 14.30
C LEU A 97 10.96 3.18 13.77
N GLY A 98 11.29 3.16 12.48
CA GLY A 98 12.03 2.07 11.88
C GLY A 98 11.22 0.84 11.54
N PHE A 99 9.88 0.93 11.56
CA PHE A 99 9.03 -0.22 11.26
C PHE A 99 8.96 -0.51 9.77
N TYR A 100 8.92 0.55 8.93
CA TYR A 100 8.76 0.43 7.48
C TYR A 100 9.83 1.22 6.74
N SER A 101 10.18 0.73 5.57
CA SER A 101 11.03 1.42 4.59
C SER A 101 10.27 1.62 3.31
N LYS A 102 10.68 2.61 2.52
CA LYS A 102 10.09 2.87 1.21
C LYS A 102 10.93 2.22 0.13
N ILE A 103 10.27 1.56 -0.81
CA ILE A 103 10.94 1.00 -1.99
C ILE A 103 10.22 1.45 -3.25
N LYS A 104 10.93 1.45 -4.38
CA LYS A 104 10.34 1.74 -5.69
C LYS A 104 10.04 0.43 -6.40
N VAL A 105 8.89 0.39 -7.06
CA VAL A 105 8.40 -0.79 -7.76
C VAL A 105 7.71 -0.37 -9.04
N ARG A 106 7.43 -1.33 -9.92
CA ARG A 106 6.57 -1.09 -11.07
C ARG A 106 5.21 -1.72 -10.81
N VAL A 107 4.17 -0.96 -11.14
CA VAL A 107 2.78 -1.39 -11.01
C VAL A 107 2.18 -1.49 -12.39
N GLN A 108 1.47 -2.58 -12.67
CA GLN A 108 0.76 -2.77 -13.92
C GLN A 108 -0.62 -2.16 -13.83
N THR A 109 -0.94 -1.28 -14.78
CA THR A 109 -2.26 -0.66 -14.87
C THR A 109 -2.85 -0.93 -16.25
N LEU A 110 -4.09 -0.52 -16.47
CA LEU A 110 -4.73 -0.63 -17.78
C LEU A 110 -4.01 0.20 -18.85
N ASP A 111 -3.28 1.22 -18.43
CA ASP A 111 -2.54 2.11 -19.32
C ASP A 111 -1.06 1.73 -19.45
N GLY A 112 -0.68 0.57 -18.95
CA GLY A 112 0.71 0.09 -18.94
C GLY A 112 1.37 0.17 -17.58
N ASP A 113 2.67 -0.09 -17.54
CA ASP A 113 3.42 -0.05 -16.30
C ASP A 113 3.66 1.38 -15.85
N THR A 114 3.61 1.61 -14.56
CA THR A 114 3.96 2.89 -13.98
C THR A 114 4.91 2.69 -12.80
N LEU A 115 5.80 3.65 -12.60
CA LEU A 115 6.69 3.64 -11.44
C LEU A 115 5.90 4.04 -10.19
N ALA A 116 6.09 3.31 -9.12
CA ALA A 116 5.41 3.57 -7.85
C ALA A 116 6.39 3.38 -6.70
N TRP A 117 6.01 3.89 -5.54
CA TRP A 117 6.72 3.61 -4.30
C TRP A 117 5.71 3.10 -3.28
N LEU A 118 6.20 2.30 -2.34
CA LEU A 118 5.35 1.77 -1.28
C LEU A 118 6.20 1.49 -0.04
N TYR A 119 5.50 1.22 1.05
CA TYR A 119 6.14 0.88 2.31
C TYR A 119 6.27 -0.63 2.44
N VAL A 120 7.42 -1.08 2.92
CA VAL A 120 7.68 -2.50 3.21
C VAL A 120 8.12 -2.60 4.65
N LEU A 121 7.56 -3.55 5.37
CA LEU A 121 7.88 -3.78 6.76
C LEU A 121 9.31 -4.31 6.90
N ASP A 122 10.08 -3.73 7.80
CA ASP A 122 11.45 -4.15 8.11
C ASP A 122 11.45 -5.23 9.19
N ALA A 123 10.77 -6.34 8.91
CA ALA A 123 10.65 -7.46 9.84
C ALA A 123 10.34 -8.73 9.05
N TYR A 124 10.53 -9.86 9.70
CA TYR A 124 10.27 -11.14 9.06
C TYR A 124 8.78 -11.38 8.89
N GLU A 125 8.44 -12.05 7.80
CA GLU A 125 7.09 -12.55 7.57
C GLU A 125 6.74 -13.59 8.64
N GLY A 126 5.48 -13.56 9.11
CA GLY A 126 4.98 -14.52 10.06
C GLY A 126 4.05 -13.89 11.08
N GLY A 127 3.36 -14.71 11.83
CA GLY A 127 2.34 -14.26 12.77
C GLY A 127 1.01 -13.99 12.08
N LEU A 128 0.02 -13.67 12.87
CA LEU A 128 -1.34 -13.40 12.37
C LEU A 128 -1.74 -11.98 12.71
N PRO A 129 -2.46 -11.30 11.80
CA PRO A 129 -3.03 -10.00 12.12
C PRO A 129 -4.19 -10.17 13.10
N SER A 130 -4.57 -9.08 13.78
CA SER A 130 -5.81 -9.08 14.54
C SER A 130 -7.00 -9.23 13.61
N ALA A 131 -8.12 -9.73 14.14
CA ALA A 131 -9.36 -9.81 13.37
C ALA A 131 -9.81 -8.42 12.89
N GLU A 132 -9.62 -7.41 13.74
CA GLU A 132 -9.96 -6.03 13.39
C GLU A 132 -9.12 -5.52 12.23
N ARG A 133 -7.80 -5.74 12.27
CA ARG A 133 -6.91 -5.32 11.18
C ARG A 133 -7.30 -5.95 9.86
N LEU A 134 -7.63 -7.24 9.87
CA LEU A 134 -8.04 -7.94 8.66
C LEU A 134 -9.36 -7.37 8.13
N THR A 135 -10.31 -7.08 9.01
CA THR A 135 -11.59 -6.46 8.63
C THR A 135 -11.37 -5.10 7.97
N ILE A 136 -10.51 -4.26 8.55
CA ILE A 136 -10.19 -2.94 7.99
C ILE A 136 -9.58 -3.09 6.59
N LEU A 137 -8.69 -4.05 6.42
CA LEU A 137 -8.02 -4.31 5.14
C LEU A 137 -9.04 -4.75 4.08
N VAL A 138 -9.94 -5.67 4.42
CA VAL A 138 -10.98 -6.15 3.51
C VAL A 138 -11.92 -5.01 3.12
N ASP A 139 -12.36 -4.22 4.10
CA ASP A 139 -13.25 -3.08 3.84
C ASP A 139 -12.59 -2.06 2.91
N ALA A 140 -11.29 -1.81 3.10
CA ALA A 140 -10.56 -0.89 2.24
C ALA A 140 -10.51 -1.40 0.80
N ALA A 141 -10.29 -2.70 0.60
CA ALA A 141 -10.27 -3.31 -0.73
C ALA A 141 -11.65 -3.21 -1.40
N VAL A 142 -12.73 -3.43 -0.65
CA VAL A 142 -14.09 -3.28 -1.16
C VAL A 142 -14.34 -1.85 -1.62
N LYS A 143 -13.99 -0.87 -0.80
CA LYS A 143 -14.18 0.55 -1.12
C LYS A 143 -13.31 1.01 -2.28
N ALA A 144 -12.20 0.34 -2.51
CA ALA A 144 -11.32 0.62 -3.64
C ALA A 144 -11.81 -0.01 -4.95
N GLY A 145 -12.82 -0.86 -4.89
CA GLY A 145 -13.32 -1.55 -6.07
C GLY A 145 -12.46 -2.72 -6.52
N ALA A 146 -11.73 -3.35 -5.61
CA ALA A 146 -10.93 -4.52 -5.95
C ALA A 146 -11.82 -5.65 -6.48
N PRO A 147 -11.28 -6.52 -7.36
CA PRO A 147 -12.05 -7.66 -7.87
C PRO A 147 -12.52 -8.58 -6.74
N SER A 148 -13.69 -9.21 -6.95
CA SER A 148 -14.31 -10.03 -5.92
C SER A 148 -13.44 -11.23 -5.50
N ASP A 149 -12.70 -11.81 -6.44
CA ASP A 149 -11.81 -12.93 -6.12
C ASP A 149 -10.65 -12.50 -5.21
N TYR A 150 -10.14 -11.28 -5.40
CA TYR A 150 -9.10 -10.73 -4.51
C TYR A 150 -9.67 -10.48 -3.12
N ILE A 151 -10.88 -9.93 -3.04
CA ILE A 151 -11.57 -9.68 -1.78
C ILE A 151 -11.80 -11.00 -1.04
N ASP A 152 -12.27 -12.03 -1.75
CA ASP A 152 -12.48 -13.36 -1.18
C ASP A 152 -11.18 -13.94 -0.64
N TRP A 153 -10.10 -13.77 -1.39
CA TRP A 153 -8.78 -14.22 -0.94
C TRP A 153 -8.34 -13.52 0.34
N LEU A 154 -8.55 -12.19 0.43
CA LEU A 154 -8.23 -11.44 1.64
C LEU A 154 -9.05 -11.92 2.83
N GLN A 155 -10.36 -12.09 2.65
CA GLN A 155 -11.25 -12.55 3.72
C GLN A 155 -10.86 -13.92 4.25
N ALA A 156 -10.25 -14.74 3.41
CA ALA A 156 -9.83 -16.10 3.79
C ALA A 156 -8.49 -16.11 4.54
N ARG A 157 -7.82 -14.97 4.71
CA ARG A 157 -6.56 -14.94 5.46
C ARG A 157 -6.82 -15.21 6.94
N PRO A 158 -5.98 -16.03 7.57
CA PRO A 158 -6.13 -16.30 9.00
C PRO A 158 -5.84 -15.04 9.84
N SER A 159 -6.54 -14.94 10.94
CA SER A 159 -6.34 -13.84 11.88
C SER A 159 -6.48 -14.37 13.30
N ASN A 160 -5.98 -13.60 14.26
CA ASN A 160 -6.21 -13.90 15.66
C ASN A 160 -7.69 -13.73 15.98
N PRO A 161 -8.27 -14.56 16.86
CA PRO A 161 -9.67 -14.41 17.24
C PRO A 161 -9.90 -13.05 17.91
N PRO A 162 -11.12 -12.51 17.80
CA PRO A 162 -11.46 -11.25 18.47
C PRO A 162 -11.24 -11.38 19.97
N LYS A 163 -10.76 -10.32 20.59
CA LYS A 163 -10.61 -10.26 22.04
C LYS A 163 -12.01 -10.23 22.67
N GLY A 164 -12.23 -11.13 23.58
CA GLY A 164 -13.50 -11.25 24.29
C GLY A 164 -13.67 -10.21 25.37
#